data_f474a300dab9ab6c2b5763962994d8dc
#
_entry.id   f474a300dab9ab6c2b5763962994d8dc
#
_cell.length_a   1.000
_cell.length_b   1.000
_cell.length_c   1.000
_cell.angle_alpha   90.00
_cell.angle_beta   90.00
_cell.angle_gamma   90.00
#
_symmetry.space_group_name_H-M   'P 1'
#
loop_
_entity.id
_entity.type
_entity.pdbx_description
1 polymer ?
#
loop_
_entity_poly.entity_id
_entity_poly.type
_entity_poly.pdbx_seq_one_letter_code
_entity_poly.pdbx_strand_id
1 'polypeptide(L)'
;MIWIIGAGAIAREYAKVLKALGKQFICIGRSEKSAQEFEAATGIPAISGGLESFLVNNIEIPEAAIIATNLSSLAENTLSLIKYGVKRILCEKPGFLYPEELDAVLKAAQTKQAEVYYAYNRRFFASTLAAEKIIEEDGGLLSFNFEFTEWGHVIAQYNKPKGELNNWFYANSTHVVDLAFFLGGAPEEMTCFAKDEFEWHKPINFAGAGRTEKNVLFSYQANWDAPGRWAVELLTSKHRIYLKPMEQLQLQDKGSVKVYPVEIDDHLDKDYKPGFYLETLAFLEGDTLRLCSIQQQIEHVTGIYSEILGQ
;
A
#
# COMPACT_ATOMS: atom_id res chain seq x y z
N MET A 1 -6.63 10.02 -21.41
CA MET A 1 -5.21 9.61 -21.44
C MET A 1 -4.68 9.54 -20.02
N ILE A 2 -4.04 8.44 -19.62
CA ILE A 2 -3.45 8.22 -18.31
C ILE A 2 -1.93 8.31 -18.39
N TRP A 3 -1.26 8.87 -17.40
CA TRP A 3 0.19 8.85 -17.33
C TRP A 3 0.67 7.86 -16.26
N ILE A 4 1.67 7.02 -16.61
CA ILE A 4 2.43 6.21 -15.66
C ILE A 4 3.79 6.87 -15.49
N ILE A 5 4.11 7.29 -14.26
CA ILE A 5 5.39 7.88 -13.91
C ILE A 5 6.27 6.81 -13.27
N GLY A 6 7.37 6.49 -13.95
CA GLY A 6 8.23 5.34 -13.66
C GLY A 6 8.08 4.26 -14.72
N ALA A 7 9.17 3.56 -15.03
CA ALA A 7 9.22 2.47 -16.01
C ALA A 7 9.78 1.15 -15.41
N GLY A 8 9.67 1.00 -14.09
CA GLY A 8 10.13 -0.17 -13.35
C GLY A 8 9.12 -1.33 -13.33
N ALA A 9 9.40 -2.35 -12.51
CA ALA A 9 8.56 -3.55 -12.40
C ALA A 9 7.10 -3.22 -12.04
N ILE A 10 6.88 -2.31 -11.09
CA ILE A 10 5.53 -1.91 -10.66
C ILE A 10 4.79 -1.16 -11.78
N ALA A 11 5.46 -0.30 -12.53
CA ALA A 11 4.85 0.38 -13.68
C ALA A 11 4.39 -0.60 -14.76
N ARG A 12 5.10 -1.73 -14.95
CA ARG A 12 4.71 -2.79 -15.88
C ARG A 12 3.41 -3.50 -15.44
N GLU A 13 3.23 -3.69 -14.12
CA GLU A 13 1.98 -4.26 -13.58
C GLU A 13 0.79 -3.31 -13.83
N TYR A 14 0.95 -2.01 -13.59
CA TYR A 14 -0.08 -1.03 -13.95
C TYR A 14 -0.37 -1.01 -15.45
N ALA A 15 0.67 -1.07 -16.29
CA ALA A 15 0.49 -1.12 -17.73
C ALA A 15 -0.31 -2.34 -18.18
N LYS A 16 -0.06 -3.52 -17.56
CA LYS A 16 -0.82 -4.74 -17.82
C LYS A 16 -2.30 -4.57 -17.48
N VAL A 17 -2.60 -3.97 -16.33
CA VAL A 17 -3.97 -3.68 -15.91
C VAL A 17 -4.65 -2.67 -16.83
N LEU A 18 -4.00 -1.55 -17.15
CA LEU A 18 -4.55 -0.51 -18.03
C LEU A 18 -4.86 -1.05 -19.43
N LYS A 19 -4.01 -1.94 -19.97
CA LYS A 19 -4.28 -2.65 -21.24
C LYS A 19 -5.55 -3.50 -21.15
N ALA A 20 -5.70 -4.25 -20.08
CA ALA A 20 -6.88 -5.10 -19.87
C ALA A 20 -8.17 -4.27 -19.71
N LEU A 21 -8.07 -3.09 -19.10
CA LEU A 21 -9.16 -2.12 -18.98
C LEU A 21 -9.42 -1.32 -20.25
N GLY A 22 -8.66 -1.54 -21.34
CA GLY A 22 -8.79 -0.81 -22.61
C GLY A 22 -8.46 0.69 -22.50
N LYS A 23 -7.67 1.08 -21.50
CA LYS A 23 -7.32 2.50 -21.26
C LYS A 23 -6.08 2.90 -22.06
N GLN A 24 -6.14 4.10 -22.64
CA GLN A 24 -4.97 4.70 -23.28
C GLN A 24 -4.06 5.33 -22.24
N PHE A 25 -2.77 5.04 -22.34
CA PHE A 25 -1.77 5.58 -21.43
C PHE A 25 -0.42 5.79 -22.10
N ILE A 26 0.42 6.60 -21.48
CA ILE A 26 1.84 6.75 -21.78
C ILE A 26 2.65 6.44 -20.53
N CYS A 27 3.86 5.94 -20.71
CA CYS A 27 4.81 5.70 -19.63
C CYS A 27 5.97 6.71 -19.72
N ILE A 28 6.31 7.35 -18.60
CA ILE A 28 7.41 8.32 -18.50
C ILE A 28 8.47 7.73 -17.58
N GLY A 29 9.59 7.29 -18.14
CA GLY A 29 10.73 6.71 -17.43
C GLY A 29 11.87 7.71 -17.25
N ARG A 30 12.72 7.50 -16.24
CA ARG A 30 13.86 8.37 -15.99
C ARG A 30 15.02 8.13 -16.98
N SER A 31 15.32 6.89 -17.29
CA SER A 31 16.47 6.49 -18.11
C SER A 31 16.05 5.74 -19.36
N GLU A 32 16.87 5.81 -20.41
CA GLU A 32 16.67 5.04 -21.65
C GLU A 32 16.62 3.53 -21.34
N LYS A 33 17.49 3.04 -20.48
CA LYS A 33 17.53 1.62 -20.09
C LYS A 33 16.17 1.17 -19.53
N SER A 34 15.60 1.90 -18.58
CA SER A 34 14.31 1.53 -17.98
C SER A 34 13.16 1.66 -18.97
N ALA A 35 13.23 2.63 -19.91
CA ALA A 35 12.24 2.79 -20.97
C ALA A 35 12.29 1.60 -21.94
N GLN A 36 13.47 1.19 -22.38
CA GLN A 36 13.66 0.01 -23.25
C GLN A 36 13.20 -1.29 -22.58
N GLU A 37 13.53 -1.48 -21.29
CA GLU A 37 13.08 -2.64 -20.52
C GLU A 37 11.54 -2.66 -20.35
N PHE A 38 10.92 -1.49 -20.19
CA PHE A 38 9.46 -1.38 -20.12
C PHE A 38 8.83 -1.73 -21.48
N GLU A 39 9.34 -1.18 -22.57
CA GLU A 39 8.86 -1.47 -23.93
C GLU A 39 9.01 -2.95 -24.27
N ALA A 40 10.16 -3.55 -23.97
CA ALA A 40 10.40 -4.97 -24.20
C ALA A 40 9.40 -5.86 -23.44
N ALA A 41 9.02 -5.47 -22.23
CA ALA A 41 8.11 -6.25 -21.38
C ALA A 41 6.62 -6.03 -21.71
N THR A 42 6.25 -4.84 -22.20
CA THR A 42 4.84 -4.45 -22.37
C THR A 42 4.40 -4.33 -23.82
N GLY A 43 5.35 -4.18 -24.74
CA GLY A 43 5.11 -3.82 -26.13
C GLY A 43 4.68 -2.35 -26.34
N ILE A 44 4.83 -1.50 -25.31
CA ILE A 44 4.43 -0.09 -25.36
C ILE A 44 5.68 0.77 -25.14
N PRO A 45 5.97 1.72 -26.03
CA PRO A 45 7.08 2.65 -25.86
C PRO A 45 6.95 3.46 -24.58
N ALA A 46 8.08 3.69 -23.88
CA ALA A 46 8.16 4.62 -22.78
C ALA A 46 9.02 5.83 -23.14
N ILE A 47 8.62 7.00 -22.68
CA ILE A 47 9.34 8.26 -22.87
C ILE A 47 10.46 8.31 -21.81
N SER A 48 11.70 8.45 -22.24
CA SER A 48 12.86 8.63 -21.33
C SER A 48 13.11 10.12 -21.02
N GLY A 49 13.96 10.39 -20.01
CA GLY A 49 14.34 11.75 -19.62
C GLY A 49 13.69 12.25 -18.31
N GLY A 50 12.77 11.48 -17.74
CA GLY A 50 12.11 11.79 -16.46
C GLY A 50 10.94 12.77 -16.59
N LEU A 51 10.20 12.89 -15.47
CA LEU A 51 8.96 13.68 -15.43
C LEU A 51 9.20 15.16 -15.71
N GLU A 52 10.17 15.79 -15.07
CA GLU A 52 10.44 17.24 -15.22
C GLU A 52 10.71 17.62 -16.66
N SER A 53 11.58 16.85 -17.35
CA SER A 53 11.89 17.08 -18.77
C SER A 53 10.64 16.90 -19.66
N PHE A 54 9.81 15.93 -19.33
CA PHE A 54 8.57 15.68 -20.04
C PHE A 54 7.57 16.85 -19.87
N LEU A 55 7.40 17.35 -18.65
CA LEU A 55 6.46 18.43 -18.34
C LEU A 55 6.80 19.75 -19.04
N VAL A 56 8.09 20.06 -19.22
CA VAL A 56 8.53 21.29 -19.94
C VAL A 56 8.06 21.29 -21.40
N ASN A 57 7.99 20.13 -22.03
CA ASN A 57 7.71 20.00 -23.46
C ASN A 57 6.27 19.55 -23.78
N ASN A 58 5.47 19.28 -22.77
CA ASN A 58 4.10 18.83 -22.95
C ASN A 58 3.12 19.91 -22.53
N ILE A 59 1.98 20.03 -23.21
CA ILE A 59 0.92 21.01 -22.93
C ILE A 59 -0.39 20.33 -22.50
N GLU A 60 -0.49 19.01 -22.63
CA GLU A 60 -1.70 18.27 -22.28
C GLU A 60 -1.69 17.88 -20.80
N ILE A 61 -2.84 17.99 -20.15
CA ILE A 61 -3.05 17.49 -18.80
C ILE A 61 -3.74 16.12 -18.89
N PRO A 62 -3.22 15.07 -18.27
CA PRO A 62 -3.86 13.76 -18.30
C PRO A 62 -5.16 13.74 -17.49
N GLU A 63 -6.02 12.80 -17.79
CA GLU A 63 -7.21 12.49 -16.96
C GLU A 63 -6.81 12.05 -15.54
N ALA A 64 -5.75 11.25 -15.45
CA ALA A 64 -5.18 10.77 -14.19
C ALA A 64 -3.69 10.41 -14.38
N ALA A 65 -2.95 10.37 -13.28
CA ALA A 65 -1.58 9.87 -13.24
C ALA A 65 -1.40 8.79 -12.18
N ILE A 66 -0.55 7.80 -12.50
CA ILE A 66 -0.12 6.73 -11.58
C ILE A 66 1.38 6.87 -11.38
N ILE A 67 1.83 7.02 -10.14
CA ILE A 67 3.25 7.18 -9.78
C ILE A 67 3.79 5.85 -9.25
N ALA A 68 4.70 5.24 -9.99
CA ALA A 68 5.35 3.96 -9.70
C ALA A 68 6.88 4.08 -9.77
N THR A 69 7.43 5.05 -9.03
CA THR A 69 8.86 5.35 -8.96
C THR A 69 9.50 4.81 -7.68
N ASN A 70 10.80 5.04 -7.50
CA ASN A 70 11.47 4.73 -6.24
C ASN A 70 10.90 5.60 -5.11
N LEU A 71 11.02 5.10 -3.89
CA LEU A 71 10.51 5.72 -2.66
C LEU A 71 10.93 7.21 -2.55
N SER A 72 12.20 7.50 -2.80
CA SER A 72 12.79 8.84 -2.72
C SER A 72 12.24 9.86 -3.73
N SER A 73 11.47 9.42 -4.74
CA SER A 73 10.91 10.30 -5.77
C SER A 73 9.39 10.39 -5.75
N LEU A 74 8.72 9.71 -4.82
CA LEU A 74 7.25 9.65 -4.80
C LEU A 74 6.63 11.03 -4.51
N ALA A 75 7.06 11.68 -3.43
CA ALA A 75 6.53 12.98 -3.03
C ALA A 75 6.88 14.07 -4.05
N GLU A 76 8.12 14.10 -4.55
CA GLU A 76 8.55 15.05 -5.56
C GLU A 76 7.73 14.95 -6.85
N ASN A 77 7.56 13.74 -7.38
CA ASN A 77 6.75 13.53 -8.60
C ASN A 77 5.29 13.89 -8.37
N THR A 78 4.74 13.60 -7.18
CA THR A 78 3.37 14.00 -6.81
C THR A 78 3.22 15.52 -6.83
N LEU A 79 4.15 16.24 -6.21
CA LEU A 79 4.17 17.71 -6.20
C LEU A 79 4.29 18.31 -7.59
N SER A 80 5.16 17.74 -8.44
CA SER A 80 5.35 18.20 -9.82
C SER A 80 4.07 18.05 -10.64
N LEU A 81 3.39 16.90 -10.54
CA LEU A 81 2.11 16.66 -11.22
C LEU A 81 1.01 17.59 -10.72
N ILE A 82 0.88 17.82 -9.41
CA ILE A 82 -0.10 18.76 -8.83
C ILE A 82 0.15 20.19 -9.33
N LYS A 83 1.41 20.65 -9.29
CA LYS A 83 1.80 21.97 -9.79
C LYS A 83 1.49 22.14 -11.27
N TYR A 84 1.73 21.11 -12.05
CA TYR A 84 1.42 21.06 -13.48
C TYR A 84 -0.08 21.12 -13.78
N GLY A 85 -0.94 20.71 -12.86
CA GLY A 85 -2.39 20.79 -12.96
C GLY A 85 -3.13 19.44 -13.01
N VAL A 86 -2.42 18.34 -12.80
CA VAL A 86 -3.05 17.00 -12.72
C VAL A 86 -3.94 16.95 -11.49
N LYS A 87 -5.19 16.48 -11.68
CA LYS A 87 -6.22 16.51 -10.64
C LYS A 87 -6.40 15.18 -9.91
N ARG A 88 -6.06 14.06 -10.54
CA ARG A 88 -6.25 12.73 -9.96
C ARG A 88 -4.95 11.95 -10.05
N ILE A 89 -4.43 11.57 -8.87
CA ILE A 89 -3.12 10.92 -8.75
C ILE A 89 -3.26 9.70 -7.84
N LEU A 90 -2.84 8.52 -8.35
CA LEU A 90 -2.58 7.33 -7.57
C LEU A 90 -1.07 7.19 -7.40
N CYS A 91 -0.58 7.32 -6.19
CA CYS A 91 0.83 7.22 -5.88
C CYS A 91 1.12 5.91 -5.16
N GLU A 92 2.20 5.20 -5.55
CA GLU A 92 2.67 4.06 -4.76
C GLU A 92 2.90 4.47 -3.29
N LYS A 93 2.54 3.55 -2.40
CA LYS A 93 2.70 3.78 -0.97
C LYS A 93 4.20 3.75 -0.56
N PRO A 94 4.58 4.40 0.49
CA PRO A 94 3.80 5.25 1.38
C PRO A 94 3.58 6.67 0.84
N GLY A 95 4.13 7.01 -0.33
CA GLY A 95 4.03 8.31 -0.96
C GLY A 95 5.17 9.28 -0.60
N PHE A 96 6.11 8.84 0.22
CA PHE A 96 7.22 9.65 0.75
C PHE A 96 8.45 8.80 1.07
N LEU A 97 9.60 9.43 1.18
CA LEU A 97 10.77 8.86 1.86
C LEU A 97 10.75 9.25 3.35
N TYR A 98 10.44 10.50 3.64
CA TYR A 98 10.32 11.04 5.01
C TYR A 98 8.90 11.57 5.24
N PRO A 99 8.28 11.29 6.40
CA PRO A 99 6.89 11.66 6.70
C PRO A 99 6.55 13.15 6.47
N GLU A 100 7.47 14.05 6.77
CA GLU A 100 7.30 15.49 6.62
C GLU A 100 7.07 15.96 5.17
N GLU A 101 7.40 15.13 4.18
CA GLU A 101 7.13 15.41 2.77
C GLU A 101 5.63 15.45 2.45
N LEU A 102 4.80 14.75 3.25
CA LEU A 102 3.35 14.70 3.07
C LEU A 102 2.67 16.04 3.27
N ASP A 103 3.16 16.89 4.18
CA ASP A 103 2.58 18.21 4.45
C ASP A 103 2.61 19.10 3.21
N ALA A 104 3.72 19.07 2.48
CA ALA A 104 3.86 19.84 1.24
C ALA A 104 2.90 19.31 0.16
N VAL A 105 2.74 17.99 0.06
CA VAL A 105 1.81 17.36 -0.88
C VAL A 105 0.38 17.70 -0.53
N LEU A 106 -0.03 17.61 0.74
CA LEU A 106 -1.37 17.98 1.21
C LEU A 106 -1.70 19.44 0.87
N LYS A 107 -0.80 20.36 1.22
CA LYS A 107 -0.98 21.79 0.94
C LYS A 107 -1.13 22.08 -0.56
N ALA A 108 -0.32 21.42 -1.39
CA ALA A 108 -0.40 21.57 -2.83
C ALA A 108 -1.72 20.98 -3.37
N ALA A 109 -2.12 19.80 -2.90
CA ALA A 109 -3.37 19.14 -3.28
C ALA A 109 -4.59 20.01 -2.94
N GLN A 110 -4.66 20.53 -1.73
CA GLN A 110 -5.73 21.45 -1.30
C GLN A 110 -5.77 22.73 -2.15
N THR A 111 -4.62 23.38 -2.36
CA THR A 111 -4.51 24.62 -3.14
C THR A 111 -4.95 24.43 -4.58
N LYS A 112 -4.63 23.30 -5.18
CA LYS A 112 -4.91 22.98 -6.57
C LYS A 112 -6.19 22.15 -6.76
N GLN A 113 -6.89 21.80 -5.67
CA GLN A 113 -8.05 20.89 -5.70
C GLN A 113 -7.71 19.59 -6.45
N ALA A 114 -6.61 18.97 -6.07
CA ALA A 114 -6.18 17.67 -6.61
C ALA A 114 -6.48 16.56 -5.60
N GLU A 115 -6.88 15.42 -6.09
CA GLU A 115 -7.11 14.20 -5.33
C GLU A 115 -5.86 13.32 -5.42
N VAL A 116 -5.29 12.98 -4.27
CA VAL A 116 -4.12 12.11 -4.17
C VAL A 116 -4.48 10.91 -3.32
N TYR A 117 -4.25 9.72 -3.87
CA TYR A 117 -4.47 8.43 -3.21
C TYR A 117 -3.17 7.62 -3.18
N TYR A 118 -3.00 6.81 -2.15
CA TYR A 118 -1.86 5.91 -1.98
C TYR A 118 -2.27 4.46 -2.19
N ALA A 119 -1.44 3.74 -2.93
CA ALA A 119 -1.73 2.41 -3.45
C ALA A 119 -1.53 1.31 -2.39
N TYR A 120 -2.47 1.18 -1.48
CA TYR A 120 -2.54 0.07 -0.52
C TYR A 120 -3.31 -1.12 -1.10
N ASN A 121 -2.73 -1.77 -2.10
CA ASN A 121 -3.35 -2.82 -2.90
C ASN A 121 -3.92 -4.01 -2.09
N ARG A 122 -3.45 -4.24 -0.85
CA ARG A 122 -3.98 -5.33 0.00
C ARG A 122 -5.43 -5.12 0.41
N ARG A 123 -5.91 -3.90 0.42
CA ARG A 123 -7.34 -3.60 0.61
C ARG A 123 -8.23 -4.20 -0.48
N PHE A 124 -7.64 -4.55 -1.63
CA PHE A 124 -8.31 -5.07 -2.83
C PHE A 124 -7.99 -6.54 -3.11
N PHE A 125 -7.30 -7.25 -2.21
CA PHE A 125 -7.06 -8.69 -2.38
C PHE A 125 -8.37 -9.46 -2.33
N ALA A 126 -8.50 -10.50 -3.14
CA ALA A 126 -9.63 -11.41 -3.12
C ALA A 126 -9.87 -11.98 -1.71
N SER A 127 -8.81 -12.30 -0.99
CA SER A 127 -8.86 -12.76 0.41
C SER A 127 -9.42 -11.71 1.36
N THR A 128 -9.09 -10.43 1.16
CA THR A 128 -9.62 -9.30 1.94
C THR A 128 -11.12 -9.12 1.68
N LEU A 129 -11.52 -9.12 0.41
CA LEU A 129 -12.94 -8.97 0.04
C LEU A 129 -13.79 -10.13 0.60
N ALA A 130 -13.26 -11.35 0.54
CA ALA A 130 -13.93 -12.51 1.11
C ALA A 130 -14.00 -12.45 2.66
N ALA A 131 -12.94 -11.97 3.31
CA ALA A 131 -12.92 -11.79 4.76
C ALA A 131 -13.97 -10.75 5.22
N GLU A 132 -14.09 -9.62 4.53
CA GLU A 132 -15.10 -8.59 4.83
C GLU A 132 -16.53 -9.14 4.75
N LYS A 133 -16.82 -9.93 3.72
CA LYS A 133 -18.13 -10.58 3.58
C LYS A 133 -18.45 -11.49 4.77
N ILE A 134 -17.48 -12.31 5.22
CA ILE A 134 -17.65 -13.18 6.39
C ILE A 134 -17.85 -12.35 7.66
N ILE A 135 -17.07 -11.28 7.84
CA ILE A 135 -17.22 -10.36 8.98
C ILE A 135 -18.64 -9.77 9.02
N GLU A 136 -19.16 -9.33 7.90
CA GLU A 136 -20.51 -8.78 7.80
C GLU A 136 -21.58 -9.84 8.11
N GLU A 137 -21.49 -11.04 7.52
CA GLU A 137 -22.41 -12.17 7.75
C GLU A 137 -22.39 -12.67 9.19
N ASP A 138 -21.28 -12.47 9.91
CA ASP A 138 -21.10 -12.86 11.31
C ASP A 138 -21.52 -11.78 12.30
N GLY A 139 -21.87 -10.59 11.83
CA GLY A 139 -22.32 -9.46 12.63
C GLY A 139 -21.19 -8.55 13.15
N GLY A 140 -20.02 -8.60 12.55
CA GLY A 140 -18.89 -7.72 12.85
C GLY A 140 -17.75 -8.39 13.59
N LEU A 141 -16.67 -7.64 13.81
CA LEU A 141 -15.49 -8.08 14.53
C LEU A 141 -15.64 -7.93 16.04
N LEU A 142 -15.12 -8.90 16.78
CA LEU A 142 -14.93 -8.85 18.23
C LEU A 142 -13.51 -8.41 18.58
N SER A 143 -12.52 -8.91 17.83
CA SER A 143 -11.12 -8.54 17.97
C SER A 143 -10.32 -8.90 16.71
N PHE A 144 -9.11 -8.35 16.60
CA PHE A 144 -8.15 -8.76 15.58
C PHE A 144 -6.72 -8.71 16.09
N ASN A 145 -5.85 -9.44 15.41
CA ASN A 145 -4.43 -9.36 15.65
C ASN A 145 -3.66 -9.37 14.33
N PHE A 146 -2.45 -8.79 14.32
CA PHE A 146 -1.63 -8.79 13.11
C PHE A 146 -0.14 -8.91 13.43
N GLU A 147 0.59 -9.47 12.46
CA GLU A 147 2.02 -9.64 12.51
C GLU A 147 2.64 -9.01 11.26
N PHE A 148 3.64 -8.13 11.46
CA PHE A 148 4.42 -7.51 10.36
C PHE A 148 5.91 -7.82 10.46
N THR A 149 6.25 -9.05 10.87
CA THR A 149 7.62 -9.54 10.90
C THR A 149 8.26 -9.48 9.52
N GLU A 150 9.44 -8.88 9.44
CA GLU A 150 10.26 -8.80 8.24
C GLU A 150 11.46 -9.74 8.33
N TRP A 151 11.96 -10.16 7.20
CA TRP A 151 13.19 -10.95 7.14
C TRP A 151 14.42 -10.02 7.12
N GLY A 152 14.79 -9.50 8.27
CA GLY A 152 15.85 -8.49 8.43
C GLY A 152 17.17 -8.89 7.76
N HIS A 153 17.56 -10.17 7.86
CA HIS A 153 18.78 -10.72 7.24
C HIS A 153 18.73 -10.72 5.69
N VAL A 154 17.54 -10.77 5.08
CA VAL A 154 17.38 -10.67 3.62
C VAL A 154 17.41 -9.20 3.19
N ILE A 155 16.70 -8.34 3.93
CA ILE A 155 16.57 -6.90 3.64
C ILE A 155 17.91 -6.20 3.74
N ALA A 156 18.76 -6.58 4.72
CA ALA A 156 20.11 -6.05 4.88
C ALA A 156 21.01 -6.20 3.63
N GLN A 157 20.66 -7.14 2.74
CA GLN A 157 21.40 -7.40 1.50
C GLN A 157 20.89 -6.58 0.30
N TYR A 158 19.82 -5.82 0.45
CA TYR A 158 19.26 -5.05 -0.65
C TYR A 158 20.11 -3.83 -0.97
N ASN A 159 20.49 -3.69 -2.23
CA ASN A 159 21.15 -2.48 -2.72
C ASN A 159 20.09 -1.39 -2.96
N LYS A 160 19.78 -0.65 -1.91
CA LYS A 160 18.77 0.42 -1.92
C LYS A 160 19.42 1.81 -1.81
N PRO A 161 18.80 2.87 -2.36
CA PRO A 161 19.20 4.23 -2.11
C PRO A 161 19.31 4.56 -0.62
N LYS A 162 20.18 5.51 -0.30
CA LYS A 162 20.36 5.97 1.08
C LYS A 162 19.03 6.44 1.68
N GLY A 163 18.75 5.98 2.88
CA GLY A 163 17.53 6.32 3.62
C GLY A 163 16.34 5.35 3.38
N GLU A 164 16.30 4.59 2.28
CA GLU A 164 15.20 3.65 2.06
C GLU A 164 15.16 2.51 3.09
N LEU A 165 16.32 1.95 3.46
CA LEU A 165 16.37 0.90 4.49
C LEU A 165 16.01 1.44 5.88
N ASN A 166 16.47 2.63 6.22
CA ASN A 166 16.14 3.27 7.50
C ASN A 166 14.62 3.53 7.64
N ASN A 167 13.91 3.68 6.52
CA ASN A 167 12.47 3.90 6.46
C ASN A 167 11.69 2.64 6.02
N TRP A 168 12.27 1.45 6.22
CA TRP A 168 11.67 0.19 5.76
C TRP A 168 10.30 -0.09 6.34
N PHE A 169 10.05 0.29 7.58
CA PHE A 169 8.72 0.18 8.19
C PHE A 169 7.66 0.88 7.31
N TYR A 170 7.89 2.15 6.95
CA TYR A 170 6.99 2.89 6.06
C TYR A 170 6.96 2.28 4.64
N ALA A 171 8.13 1.90 4.14
CA ALA A 171 8.27 1.37 2.78
C ALA A 171 7.59 0.01 2.59
N ASN A 172 7.48 -0.82 3.63
CA ASN A 172 7.02 -2.20 3.48
C ASN A 172 5.99 -2.64 4.52
N SER A 173 6.28 -2.53 5.82
CA SER A 173 5.44 -3.08 6.90
C SER A 173 4.07 -2.42 7.00
N THR A 174 3.95 -1.16 6.58
CA THR A 174 2.67 -0.43 6.55
C THR A 174 1.58 -1.09 5.73
N HIS A 175 1.91 -1.97 4.80
CA HIS A 175 0.91 -2.76 4.08
C HIS A 175 0.06 -3.64 5.00
N VAL A 176 0.68 -4.22 6.03
CA VAL A 176 -0.04 -5.09 6.98
C VAL A 176 -0.78 -4.24 8.00
N VAL A 177 -0.11 -3.20 8.52
CA VAL A 177 -0.69 -2.29 9.51
C VAL A 177 -1.92 -1.60 8.92
N ASP A 178 -1.81 -1.08 7.70
CA ASP A 178 -2.92 -0.46 6.97
C ASP A 178 -4.10 -1.43 6.81
N LEU A 179 -3.85 -2.65 6.32
CA LEU A 179 -4.92 -3.64 6.13
C LEU A 179 -5.61 -4.00 7.43
N ALA A 180 -4.85 -4.19 8.52
CA ALA A 180 -5.41 -4.55 9.82
C ALA A 180 -6.38 -3.47 10.33
N PHE A 181 -6.00 -2.19 10.26
CA PHE A 181 -6.87 -1.09 10.68
C PHE A 181 -7.94 -0.73 9.64
N PHE A 182 -7.72 -0.99 8.37
CA PHE A 182 -8.77 -0.89 7.36
C PHE A 182 -9.94 -1.84 7.67
N LEU A 183 -9.66 -3.07 8.06
CA LEU A 183 -10.66 -4.07 8.43
C LEU A 183 -11.22 -3.85 9.85
N GLY A 184 -10.36 -3.53 10.81
CA GLY A 184 -10.71 -3.44 12.24
C GLY A 184 -11.25 -2.09 12.68
N GLY A 185 -11.01 -1.03 11.91
CA GLY A 185 -11.32 0.37 12.27
C GLY A 185 -10.11 1.10 12.85
N ALA A 186 -10.16 2.43 12.84
CA ALA A 186 -9.10 3.29 13.37
C ALA A 186 -8.91 3.09 14.89
N PRO A 187 -7.67 3.12 15.42
CA PRO A 187 -7.44 3.00 16.85
C PRO A 187 -7.96 4.25 17.58
N GLU A 188 -8.68 4.05 18.69
CA GLU A 188 -9.07 5.08 19.63
C GLU A 188 -8.02 5.24 20.72
N GLU A 189 -7.49 4.10 21.20
CA GLU A 189 -6.42 4.03 22.18
C GLU A 189 -5.51 2.84 21.89
N MET A 190 -4.21 3.01 22.06
CA MET A 190 -3.25 1.92 21.98
C MET A 190 -2.03 2.15 22.85
N THR A 191 -1.41 1.05 23.27
CA THR A 191 -0.13 1.04 23.97
C THR A 191 0.87 0.27 23.13
N CYS A 192 1.98 0.90 22.82
CA CYS A 192 2.99 0.40 21.90
C CYS A 192 4.33 0.23 22.61
N PHE A 193 5.04 -0.84 22.27
CA PHE A 193 6.39 -1.15 22.73
C PHE A 193 7.26 -1.43 21.50
N ALA A 194 8.36 -0.70 21.39
CA ALA A 194 9.30 -0.85 20.30
C ALA A 194 10.73 -0.82 20.85
N LYS A 195 11.60 -1.74 20.39
CA LYS A 195 12.96 -1.85 20.90
C LYS A 195 13.91 -2.51 19.92
N ASP A 196 15.19 -2.56 20.31
CA ASP A 196 16.29 -3.16 19.58
C ASP A 196 16.54 -2.49 18.20
N GLU A 197 17.67 -2.79 17.57
CA GLU A 197 18.04 -2.17 16.31
C GLU A 197 18.94 -3.06 15.46
N PHE A 198 18.86 -2.89 14.15
CA PHE A 198 19.90 -3.26 13.21
C PHE A 198 20.73 -2.03 12.84
N GLU A 199 21.86 -2.23 12.20
CA GLU A 199 22.68 -1.12 11.66
C GLU A 199 21.85 -0.20 10.72
N TRP A 200 20.86 -0.78 10.03
CA TRP A 200 20.10 -0.11 8.98
C TRP A 200 18.67 0.27 9.36
N HIS A 201 18.13 -0.17 10.51
CA HIS A 201 16.77 0.17 10.94
C HIS A 201 16.60 0.11 12.46
N LYS A 202 15.77 1.02 12.96
CA LYS A 202 15.35 1.11 14.36
C LYS A 202 13.91 1.64 14.44
N PRO A 203 13.03 1.02 15.26
CA PRO A 203 13.18 -0.25 16.01
C PRO A 203 12.98 -1.50 15.13
N ILE A 204 13.24 -2.71 15.67
CA ILE A 204 13.08 -3.99 14.95
C ILE A 204 12.20 -5.01 15.66
N ASN A 205 11.86 -4.77 16.90
CA ASN A 205 10.94 -5.58 17.70
C ASN A 205 9.79 -4.71 18.15
N PHE A 206 8.58 -5.20 17.94
CA PHE A 206 7.35 -4.44 18.17
C PHE A 206 6.31 -5.31 18.85
N ALA A 207 5.58 -4.74 19.79
CA ALA A 207 4.38 -5.33 20.38
C ALA A 207 3.44 -4.22 20.83
N GLY A 208 2.15 -4.45 20.73
CA GLY A 208 1.17 -3.49 21.23
C GLY A 208 -0.23 -4.05 21.22
N ALA A 209 -1.12 -3.32 21.87
CA ALA A 209 -2.53 -3.64 21.95
C ALA A 209 -3.35 -2.36 22.16
N GLY A 210 -4.64 -2.45 21.84
CA GLY A 210 -5.53 -1.32 22.00
C GLY A 210 -6.97 -1.64 21.66
N ARG A 211 -7.74 -0.57 21.44
CA ARG A 211 -9.14 -0.61 21.08
C ARG A 211 -9.40 0.40 19.95
N THR A 212 -10.22 0.02 19.01
CA THR A 212 -10.63 0.91 17.90
C THR A 212 -11.86 1.74 18.26
N GLU A 213 -12.12 2.78 17.48
CA GLU A 213 -13.34 3.61 17.57
C GLU A 213 -14.65 2.80 17.46
N LYS A 214 -14.58 1.62 16.82
CA LYS A 214 -15.69 0.65 16.77
C LYS A 214 -15.77 -0.26 17.99
N ASN A 215 -14.99 0.01 19.05
CA ASN A 215 -14.88 -0.80 20.24
C ASN A 215 -14.36 -2.24 20.00
N VAL A 216 -13.57 -2.44 18.95
CA VAL A 216 -12.93 -3.72 18.62
C VAL A 216 -11.54 -3.76 19.25
N LEU A 217 -11.24 -4.82 20.03
CA LEU A 217 -9.92 -5.00 20.64
C LEU A 217 -8.91 -5.48 19.60
N PHE A 218 -7.67 -5.02 19.71
CA PHE A 218 -6.60 -5.50 18.84
C PHE A 218 -5.29 -5.70 19.57
N SER A 219 -4.43 -6.53 18.99
CA SER A 219 -3.03 -6.67 19.37
C SER A 219 -2.16 -6.87 18.14
N TYR A 220 -0.86 -6.58 18.27
CA TYR A 220 0.10 -6.83 17.20
C TYR A 220 1.47 -7.21 17.76
N GLN A 221 2.26 -7.85 16.89
CA GLN A 221 3.68 -8.09 17.14
C GLN A 221 4.46 -8.06 15.82
N ALA A 222 5.76 -7.81 15.93
CA ALA A 222 6.74 -8.09 14.89
C ALA A 222 8.12 -8.28 15.51
N ASN A 223 8.90 -9.21 14.97
CA ASN A 223 10.28 -9.40 15.35
C ASN A 223 11.11 -9.67 14.09
N TRP A 224 11.90 -8.69 13.66
CA TRP A 224 12.60 -8.74 12.38
C TRP A 224 13.88 -9.59 12.41
N ASP A 225 14.25 -10.10 13.58
CA ASP A 225 15.38 -11.02 13.79
C ASP A 225 14.90 -12.44 14.17
N ALA A 226 13.62 -12.74 14.04
CA ALA A 226 13.03 -14.04 14.35
C ALA A 226 12.29 -14.63 13.13
N PRO A 227 12.01 -15.95 13.14
CA PRO A 227 11.07 -16.53 12.17
C PRO A 227 9.69 -15.92 12.29
N GLY A 228 9.08 -15.58 11.16
CA GLY A 228 7.76 -15.02 11.07
C GLY A 228 7.50 -14.41 9.69
N ARG A 229 6.30 -13.98 9.48
CA ARG A 229 5.90 -13.26 8.27
C ARG A 229 4.55 -12.56 8.51
N TRP A 230 4.15 -11.74 7.56
CA TRP A 230 2.92 -10.97 7.56
C TRP A 230 1.68 -11.83 7.72
N ALA A 231 0.82 -11.42 8.63
CA ALA A 231 -0.45 -12.09 8.88
C ALA A 231 -1.46 -11.09 9.46
N VAL A 232 -2.73 -11.29 9.15
CA VAL A 232 -3.86 -10.65 9.84
C VAL A 232 -4.83 -11.73 10.25
N GLU A 233 -5.22 -11.73 11.52
CA GLU A 233 -6.22 -12.63 12.07
C GLU A 233 -7.40 -11.81 12.61
N LEU A 234 -8.61 -12.20 12.23
CA LEU A 234 -9.84 -11.46 12.51
C LEU A 234 -10.81 -12.40 13.21
N LEU A 235 -11.36 -11.99 14.35
CA LEU A 235 -12.24 -12.83 15.16
C LEU A 235 -13.64 -12.24 15.19
N THR A 236 -14.60 -13.07 14.75
CA THR A 236 -16.03 -12.79 14.84
C THR A 236 -16.69 -13.63 15.91
N SER A 237 -18.01 -13.56 16.03
CA SER A 237 -18.77 -14.41 16.94
C SER A 237 -18.85 -15.87 16.50
N LYS A 238 -18.54 -16.18 15.22
CA LYS A 238 -18.66 -17.52 14.63
C LYS A 238 -17.33 -18.07 14.13
N HIS A 239 -16.45 -17.22 13.58
CA HIS A 239 -15.22 -17.66 12.94
C HIS A 239 -13.99 -16.92 13.45
N ARG A 240 -12.85 -17.59 13.37
CA ARG A 240 -11.53 -16.97 13.33
C ARG A 240 -11.03 -17.05 11.90
N ILE A 241 -10.75 -15.91 11.32
CA ILE A 241 -10.36 -15.73 9.92
C ILE A 241 -8.85 -15.50 9.90
N TYR A 242 -8.12 -16.22 9.05
CA TYR A 242 -6.69 -16.09 8.91
C TYR A 242 -6.36 -15.64 7.48
N LEU A 243 -5.67 -14.51 7.36
CA LEU A 243 -5.00 -14.05 6.17
C LEU A 243 -3.49 -14.32 6.32
N LYS A 244 -3.09 -15.60 6.09
CA LYS A 244 -1.71 -16.08 6.30
C LYS A 244 -1.40 -17.26 5.39
N PRO A 245 -0.64 -17.05 4.25
CA PRO A 245 -0.22 -15.73 3.74
C PRO A 245 -1.42 -14.84 3.41
N MET A 246 -1.18 -13.54 3.25
CA MET A 246 -2.28 -12.56 3.13
C MET A 246 -3.14 -12.74 1.88
N GLU A 247 -2.63 -13.41 0.85
CA GLU A 247 -3.33 -13.77 -0.38
C GLU A 247 -4.31 -14.94 -0.20
N GLN A 248 -4.27 -15.64 0.93
CA GLN A 248 -5.10 -16.82 1.23
C GLN A 248 -6.05 -16.54 2.36
N LEU A 249 -7.20 -17.20 2.31
CA LEU A 249 -8.20 -17.17 3.36
C LEU A 249 -8.34 -18.55 4.00
N GLN A 250 -8.22 -18.61 5.32
CA GLN A 250 -8.49 -19.81 6.10
C GLN A 250 -9.44 -19.48 7.25
N LEU A 251 -10.26 -20.45 7.65
CA LEU A 251 -11.23 -20.32 8.74
C LEU A 251 -11.02 -21.36 9.82
N GLN A 252 -11.42 -20.99 11.01
CA GLN A 252 -11.62 -21.86 12.15
C GLN A 252 -12.98 -21.56 12.74
N ASP A 253 -13.86 -22.56 12.83
CA ASP A 253 -15.21 -22.42 13.38
C ASP A 253 -15.17 -22.31 14.91
N LYS A 254 -16.12 -21.59 15.47
CA LYS A 254 -16.34 -21.56 16.92
C LYS A 254 -16.54 -22.98 17.47
N GLY A 255 -15.78 -23.31 18.52
CA GLY A 255 -15.84 -24.63 19.15
C GLY A 255 -14.99 -25.71 18.44
N SER A 256 -14.25 -25.36 17.41
CA SER A 256 -13.32 -26.22 16.67
C SER A 256 -11.88 -25.75 16.84
N VAL A 257 -10.93 -26.67 16.78
CA VAL A 257 -9.49 -26.37 16.65
C VAL A 257 -8.99 -26.56 15.23
N LYS A 258 -9.84 -27.03 14.32
CA LYS A 258 -9.48 -27.29 12.93
C LYS A 258 -9.48 -25.99 12.14
N VAL A 259 -8.34 -25.67 11.52
CA VAL A 259 -8.22 -24.62 10.52
C VAL A 259 -8.32 -25.25 9.13
N TYR A 260 -9.07 -24.61 8.23
CA TYR A 260 -9.25 -25.08 6.87
C TYR A 260 -9.21 -23.92 5.85
N PRO A 261 -8.68 -24.16 4.65
CA PRO A 261 -8.69 -23.16 3.59
C PRO A 261 -10.12 -22.95 3.05
N VAL A 262 -10.38 -21.73 2.61
CA VAL A 262 -11.62 -21.35 1.92
C VAL A 262 -11.31 -21.06 0.47
N GLU A 263 -12.07 -21.65 -0.43
CA GLU A 263 -12.00 -21.32 -1.85
C GLU A 263 -12.62 -19.92 -2.06
N ILE A 264 -11.85 -19.05 -2.69
CA ILE A 264 -12.23 -17.69 -3.03
C ILE A 264 -12.07 -17.46 -4.52
N ASP A 265 -12.82 -16.52 -5.08
CA ASP A 265 -12.61 -16.07 -6.45
C ASP A 265 -11.41 -15.11 -6.51
N ASP A 266 -10.25 -15.68 -6.78
CA ASP A 266 -8.96 -14.99 -6.83
C ASP A 266 -8.38 -14.90 -8.26
N HIS A 267 -9.23 -15.03 -9.29
CA HIS A 267 -8.77 -15.05 -10.68
C HIS A 267 -8.02 -13.76 -11.05
N LEU A 268 -8.50 -12.59 -10.61
CA LEU A 268 -7.81 -11.32 -10.85
C LEU A 268 -6.46 -11.23 -10.12
N ASP A 269 -6.35 -11.79 -8.92
CA ASP A 269 -5.10 -11.83 -8.16
C ASP A 269 -4.08 -12.83 -8.72
N LYS A 270 -4.54 -13.82 -9.51
CA LYS A 270 -3.69 -14.76 -10.27
C LYS A 270 -3.25 -14.21 -11.62
N ASP A 271 -4.17 -13.54 -12.32
CA ASP A 271 -3.90 -12.97 -13.64
C ASP A 271 -3.07 -11.71 -13.59
N TYR A 272 -3.19 -10.93 -12.49
CA TYR A 272 -2.47 -9.68 -12.25
C TYR A 272 -1.74 -9.75 -10.91
N LYS A 273 -0.90 -8.76 -10.61
CA LYS A 273 -0.38 -8.61 -9.26
C LYS A 273 -1.56 -8.42 -8.29
N PRO A 274 -1.62 -9.18 -7.18
CA PRO A 274 -2.77 -9.18 -6.29
C PRO A 274 -3.24 -7.76 -5.90
N GLY A 275 -4.54 -7.52 -6.03
CA GLY A 275 -5.21 -6.28 -5.74
C GLY A 275 -5.06 -5.16 -6.78
N PHE A 276 -4.06 -5.23 -7.68
CA PHE A 276 -3.76 -4.15 -8.64
C PHE A 276 -4.89 -3.86 -9.62
N TYR A 277 -5.57 -4.91 -10.11
CA TYR A 277 -6.65 -4.72 -11.06
C TYR A 277 -7.79 -3.91 -10.45
N LEU A 278 -8.28 -4.34 -9.29
CA LEU A 278 -9.41 -3.71 -8.61
C LEU A 278 -9.04 -2.32 -8.04
N GLU A 279 -7.84 -2.14 -7.52
CA GLU A 279 -7.36 -0.83 -7.06
C GLU A 279 -7.30 0.18 -8.20
N THR A 280 -6.72 -0.22 -9.35
CA THR A 280 -6.63 0.64 -10.53
C THR A 280 -8.02 0.97 -11.09
N LEU A 281 -8.91 -0.03 -11.16
CA LEU A 281 -10.27 0.15 -11.62
C LEU A 281 -11.03 1.14 -10.72
N ALA A 282 -11.00 0.92 -9.41
CA ALA A 282 -11.63 1.80 -8.41
C ALA A 282 -11.12 3.25 -8.54
N PHE A 283 -9.81 3.42 -8.65
CA PHE A 283 -9.22 4.74 -8.87
C PHE A 283 -9.72 5.41 -10.16
N LEU A 284 -9.77 4.69 -11.26
CA LEU A 284 -10.19 5.25 -12.56
C LEU A 284 -11.68 5.57 -12.62
N GLU A 285 -12.50 4.78 -11.96
CA GLU A 285 -13.97 4.97 -11.91
C GLU A 285 -14.41 5.97 -10.84
N GLY A 286 -13.50 6.38 -9.94
CA GLY A 286 -13.83 7.30 -8.84
C GLY A 286 -14.52 6.62 -7.66
N ASP A 287 -14.42 5.30 -7.54
CA ASP A 287 -14.79 4.58 -6.33
C ASP A 287 -13.66 4.70 -5.30
N THR A 288 -13.81 5.68 -4.42
CA THR A 288 -12.76 6.05 -3.46
C THR A 288 -12.88 5.37 -2.10
N LEU A 289 -13.93 4.57 -1.87
CA LEU A 289 -14.24 3.99 -0.56
C LEU A 289 -13.10 3.15 0.03
N ARG A 290 -12.36 2.46 -0.83
CA ARG A 290 -11.24 1.59 -0.43
C ARG A 290 -9.87 2.22 -0.64
N LEU A 291 -9.80 3.37 -1.30
CA LEU A 291 -8.55 4.06 -1.57
C LEU A 291 -8.08 4.83 -0.33
N CYS A 292 -6.78 4.83 -0.09
CA CYS A 292 -6.18 5.62 0.98
C CYS A 292 -5.93 7.05 0.48
N SER A 293 -6.74 8.02 0.91
CA SER A 293 -6.53 9.43 0.58
C SER A 293 -5.28 9.99 1.29
N ILE A 294 -4.75 11.12 0.78
CA ILE A 294 -3.65 11.82 1.44
C ILE A 294 -3.99 12.21 2.88
N GLN A 295 -5.24 12.60 3.15
CA GLN A 295 -5.67 12.93 4.51
C GLN A 295 -5.59 11.68 5.41
N GLN A 296 -6.13 10.55 4.97
CA GLN A 296 -6.04 9.29 5.70
C GLN A 296 -4.58 8.83 5.89
N GLN A 297 -3.73 9.01 4.88
CA GLN A 297 -2.31 8.65 4.99
C GLN A 297 -1.60 9.47 6.08
N ILE A 298 -1.89 10.75 6.18
CA ILE A 298 -1.34 11.62 7.25
C ILE A 298 -1.84 11.16 8.61
N GLU A 299 -3.13 10.87 8.75
CA GLU A 299 -3.71 10.32 9.98
C GLU A 299 -3.05 9.00 10.40
N HIS A 300 -2.79 8.11 9.43
CA HIS A 300 -2.04 6.87 9.68
C HIS A 300 -0.61 7.14 10.13
N VAL A 301 0.09 8.06 9.48
CA VAL A 301 1.48 8.39 9.80
C VAL A 301 1.58 9.00 11.19
N THR A 302 0.73 9.96 11.52
CA THR A 302 0.80 10.72 12.78
C THR A 302 0.17 10.00 13.96
N GLY A 303 -0.85 9.18 13.74
CA GLY A 303 -1.62 8.53 14.80
C GLY A 303 -1.30 7.05 14.99
N ILE A 304 -0.94 6.32 13.92
CA ILE A 304 -0.73 4.87 13.98
C ILE A 304 0.75 4.53 13.86
N TYR A 305 1.38 4.98 12.79
CA TYR A 305 2.74 4.54 12.48
C TYR A 305 3.77 5.14 13.44
N SER A 306 3.62 6.42 13.82
CA SER A 306 4.47 7.06 14.81
C SER A 306 4.39 6.37 16.18
N GLU A 307 3.19 6.03 16.64
CA GLU A 307 2.99 5.32 17.91
C GLU A 307 3.63 3.92 17.89
N ILE A 308 3.46 3.16 16.79
CA ILE A 308 4.08 1.83 16.63
C ILE A 308 5.60 1.93 16.62
N LEU A 309 6.16 3.00 16.04
CA LEU A 309 7.60 3.25 16.00
C LEU A 309 8.14 3.81 17.34
N GLY A 310 7.28 4.25 18.25
CA GLY A 310 7.67 4.89 19.51
C GLY A 310 8.24 6.31 19.31
N GLN A 311 7.67 7.06 18.39
CA GLN A 311 8.08 8.42 18.01
C GLN A 311 7.11 9.47 18.53
#